data_7e9d65982d7ed67e8169bb57849f39fa
#
_entry.id   7e9d65982d7ed67e8169bb57849f39fa
#
_cell.length_a   1.000
_cell.length_b   1.000
_cell.length_c   1.000
_cell.angle_alpha   90.00
_cell.angle_beta   90.00
_cell.angle_gamma   90.00
#
_symmetry.space_group_name_H-M   'P 1'
#
loop_
_entity.id
_entity.type
_entity.pdbx_description
1 polymer ?
#
loop_
_entity_poly.entity_id
_entity_poly.type
_entity_poly.pdbx_seq_one_letter_code
_entity_poly.pdbx_strand_id
1 'polypeptide(L)'
;MSWLDTSIMRTRGLAQGRTPDTHALTEARQGKFHYTIGPYSDPVMTVRPGDRVVVDTRDAFEGAVKTEQDLPSRVLRMPFVNPQNGPILVEGADKGDVLAVYIESMAPRGPNPRGTCAMIPQFGALSGTNLTALLADSLPEIVRKIDVDEDGVYWSKRV
;
A
#
# COMPACT_ATOMS: atom_id res chain seq x y z
N MET A 1 -27.80 7.72 -7.01
CA MET A 1 -27.31 8.09 -8.36
C MET A 1 -26.03 7.28 -8.58
N SER A 2 -26.14 6.15 -9.24
CA SER A 2 -25.03 5.22 -9.48
C SER A 2 -24.20 5.75 -10.63
N TRP A 3 -22.93 6.13 -10.36
CA TRP A 3 -22.00 6.70 -11.33
C TRP A 3 -21.06 5.69 -11.95
N LEU A 4 -21.41 4.43 -11.91
CA LEU A 4 -20.63 3.43 -12.63
C LEU A 4 -21.56 2.70 -13.61
N ASP A 5 -21.61 3.21 -14.83
CA ASP A 5 -22.11 2.43 -15.95
C ASP A 5 -21.11 1.31 -16.24
N THR A 6 -21.40 0.14 -15.72
CA THR A 6 -20.61 -1.08 -15.91
C THR A 6 -20.59 -1.55 -17.36
N SER A 7 -21.30 -0.90 -18.25
CA SER A 7 -21.32 -1.23 -19.69
C SER A 7 -20.06 -0.80 -20.44
N ILE A 8 -19.35 0.23 -19.95
CA ILE A 8 -18.10 0.72 -20.58
C ILE A 8 -16.90 -0.17 -20.25
N MET A 9 -16.92 -0.86 -19.11
CA MET A 9 -15.84 -1.78 -18.70
C MET A 9 -15.87 -3.15 -19.42
N ARG A 10 -16.88 -3.43 -20.20
CA ARG A 10 -17.05 -4.74 -20.87
C ARG A 10 -16.36 -4.89 -22.21
N THR A 11 -15.72 -3.90 -22.75
CA THR A 11 -15.35 -3.91 -24.18
C THR A 11 -13.91 -4.31 -24.50
N ARG A 12 -13.03 -4.44 -23.54
CA ARG A 12 -11.70 -5.02 -23.78
C ARG A 12 -11.26 -5.89 -22.62
N GLY A 13 -11.35 -7.21 -22.78
CA GLY A 13 -10.57 -8.14 -21.98
C GLY A 13 -11.30 -9.14 -21.09
N LEU A 14 -12.60 -9.03 -20.86
CA LEU A 14 -13.33 -10.17 -20.29
C LEU A 14 -13.68 -11.14 -21.42
N ALA A 15 -12.94 -12.22 -21.54
CA ALA A 15 -13.36 -13.36 -22.34
C ALA A 15 -14.72 -13.80 -21.79
N GLN A 16 -15.79 -13.61 -22.60
CA GLN A 16 -17.14 -14.02 -22.21
C GLN A 16 -17.12 -15.49 -21.83
N GLY A 17 -17.56 -15.81 -20.61
CA GLY A 17 -17.71 -17.19 -20.14
C GLY A 17 -16.52 -17.78 -19.39
N ARG A 18 -15.42 -17.06 -19.15
CA ARG A 18 -14.32 -17.58 -18.34
C ARG A 18 -14.57 -17.33 -16.85
N THR A 19 -14.36 -18.35 -16.04
CA THR A 19 -14.28 -18.18 -14.59
C THR A 19 -12.98 -17.47 -14.24
N PRO A 20 -13.01 -16.39 -13.40
CA PRO A 20 -11.81 -15.75 -12.92
C PRO A 20 -10.92 -16.71 -12.13
N ASP A 21 -9.62 -16.66 -12.37
CA ASP A 21 -8.65 -17.34 -11.52
C ASP A 21 -8.33 -16.47 -10.30
N THR A 22 -7.93 -17.12 -9.22
CA THR A 22 -7.46 -16.41 -8.02
C THR A 22 -5.97 -16.70 -7.82
N HIS A 23 -5.19 -15.64 -7.75
CA HIS A 23 -3.75 -15.68 -7.57
C HIS A 23 -3.38 -15.16 -6.19
N ALA A 24 -2.35 -15.74 -5.57
CA ALA A 24 -1.77 -15.23 -4.33
C ALA A 24 -0.39 -14.62 -4.60
N LEU A 25 -0.22 -13.36 -4.25
CA LEU A 25 1.07 -12.70 -4.19
C LEU A 25 1.52 -12.63 -2.73
N THR A 26 2.05 -13.75 -2.25
CA THR A 26 2.63 -13.87 -0.92
C THR A 26 3.99 -13.16 -0.84
N GLU A 27 4.49 -12.90 0.36
CA GLU A 27 5.84 -12.37 0.54
C GLU A 27 6.91 -13.27 -0.09
N ALA A 28 6.74 -14.59 0.00
CA ALA A 28 7.67 -15.54 -0.61
C ALA A 28 7.68 -15.43 -2.14
N ARG A 29 6.51 -15.22 -2.76
CA ARG A 29 6.40 -15.02 -4.21
C ARG A 29 6.91 -13.66 -4.64
N GLN A 30 6.67 -12.63 -3.84
CA GLN A 30 7.21 -11.28 -4.07
C GLN A 30 8.75 -11.31 -4.08
N GLY A 31 9.35 -12.04 -3.17
CA GLY A 31 10.80 -12.12 -3.02
C GLY A 31 11.41 -10.78 -2.61
N LYS A 32 11.63 -9.88 -3.58
CA LYS A 32 12.20 -8.56 -3.34
C LYS A 32 11.11 -7.49 -3.43
N PHE A 33 11.00 -6.65 -2.41
CA PHE A 33 10.16 -5.46 -2.43
C PHE A 33 10.87 -4.29 -3.11
N HIS A 34 10.08 -3.39 -3.66
CA HIS A 34 10.55 -2.19 -4.35
C HIS A 34 10.19 -0.94 -3.54
N TYR A 35 10.98 0.13 -3.71
CA TYR A 35 10.78 1.41 -3.02
C TYR A 35 10.68 2.58 -4.00
N THR A 36 10.57 2.26 -5.28
CA THR A 36 10.42 3.21 -6.37
C THR A 36 9.31 2.74 -7.30
N ILE A 37 8.58 3.69 -7.86
CA ILE A 37 7.55 3.44 -8.88
C ILE A 37 8.18 3.71 -10.25
N GLY A 38 8.03 2.79 -11.19
CA GLY A 38 8.54 2.97 -12.54
C GLY A 38 8.85 1.64 -13.24
N PRO A 39 9.31 1.69 -14.48
CA PRO A 39 9.58 0.50 -15.31
C PRO A 39 10.96 -0.11 -15.01
N TYR A 40 11.31 -0.26 -13.73
CA TYR A 40 12.66 -0.67 -13.31
C TYR A 40 12.75 -2.13 -12.88
N SER A 41 11.63 -2.84 -12.88
CA SER A 41 11.56 -4.20 -12.37
C SER A 41 10.67 -5.06 -13.24
N ASP A 42 11.09 -6.31 -13.43
CA ASP A 42 10.27 -7.30 -14.11
C ASP A 42 9.03 -7.67 -13.27
N PRO A 43 7.91 -7.99 -13.92
CA PRO A 43 6.72 -8.45 -13.22
C PRO A 43 6.97 -9.74 -12.42
N VAL A 44 6.51 -9.77 -11.19
CA VAL A 44 6.59 -10.96 -10.31
C VAL A 44 5.47 -11.95 -10.59
N MET A 45 4.43 -11.51 -11.29
CA MET A 45 3.34 -12.36 -11.77
C MET A 45 2.63 -11.73 -12.95
N THR A 46 1.95 -12.57 -13.71
CA THR A 46 1.06 -12.18 -14.81
C THR A 46 -0.35 -12.63 -14.47
N VAL A 47 -1.33 -11.79 -14.74
CA VAL A 47 -2.75 -12.06 -14.53
C VAL A 47 -3.54 -11.65 -15.76
N ARG A 48 -4.70 -12.23 -15.94
CA ARG A 48 -5.64 -11.84 -17.01
C ARG A 48 -6.67 -10.84 -16.49
N PRO A 49 -7.22 -9.99 -17.34
CA PRO A 49 -8.33 -9.13 -16.96
C PRO A 49 -9.48 -9.95 -16.35
N GLY A 50 -9.99 -9.48 -15.20
CA GLY A 50 -11.03 -10.15 -14.44
C GLY A 50 -10.52 -11.17 -13.39
N ASP A 51 -9.25 -11.52 -13.39
CA ASP A 51 -8.68 -12.36 -12.33
C ASP A 51 -8.65 -11.62 -10.99
N ARG A 52 -8.61 -12.40 -9.91
CA ARG A 52 -8.47 -11.91 -8.53
C ARG A 52 -7.04 -12.07 -8.06
N VAL A 53 -6.56 -11.10 -7.31
CA VAL A 53 -5.23 -11.17 -6.69
C VAL A 53 -5.35 -10.90 -5.20
N VAL A 54 -4.92 -11.85 -4.39
CA VAL A 54 -4.75 -11.68 -2.95
C VAL A 54 -3.31 -11.29 -2.69
N VAL A 55 -3.08 -10.12 -2.09
CA VAL A 55 -1.74 -9.55 -1.92
C VAL A 55 -1.40 -9.42 -0.45
N ASP A 56 -0.29 -10.04 -0.04
CA ASP A 56 0.29 -9.83 1.29
C ASP A 56 1.15 -8.57 1.27
N THR A 57 0.66 -7.49 1.85
CA THR A 57 1.42 -6.24 1.94
C THR A 57 2.23 -6.16 3.23
N ARG A 58 3.32 -5.42 3.22
CA ARG A 58 4.05 -5.02 4.43
C ARG A 58 3.61 -3.65 4.91
N ASP A 59 3.82 -3.37 6.20
CA ASP A 59 3.66 -2.01 6.69
C ASP A 59 4.72 -1.07 6.12
N ALA A 60 4.42 0.24 6.15
CA ALA A 60 5.27 1.25 5.54
C ALA A 60 6.72 1.28 6.10
N PHE A 61 6.92 0.79 7.31
CA PHE A 61 8.20 0.78 8.00
C PHE A 61 8.84 -0.61 8.08
N GLU A 62 8.30 -1.60 7.36
CA GLU A 62 8.76 -2.99 7.32
C GLU A 62 8.88 -3.64 8.71
N GLY A 63 8.04 -3.25 9.66
CA GLY A 63 8.07 -3.75 11.03
C GLY A 63 9.19 -3.18 11.89
N ALA A 64 9.89 -2.15 11.44
CA ALA A 64 10.95 -1.51 12.24
C ALA A 64 10.41 -0.76 13.46
N VAL A 65 9.21 -0.18 13.33
CA VAL A 65 8.54 0.54 14.42
C VAL A 65 7.63 -0.42 15.18
N LYS A 66 8.11 -1.03 16.23
CA LYS A 66 7.39 -2.02 17.05
C LYS A 66 6.67 -1.40 18.23
N THR A 67 7.26 -0.40 18.83
CA THR A 67 6.77 0.30 20.02
C THR A 67 6.72 1.81 19.80
N GLU A 68 6.10 2.54 20.71
CA GLU A 68 6.06 4.01 20.67
C GLU A 68 7.42 4.67 20.96
N GLN A 69 8.39 3.90 21.48
CA GLN A 69 9.75 4.34 21.72
C GLN A 69 10.67 4.18 20.51
N ASP A 70 10.22 3.46 19.48
CA ASP A 70 10.98 3.24 18.25
C ASP A 70 10.81 4.44 17.32
N LEU A 71 11.56 5.49 17.59
CA LEU A 71 11.48 6.72 16.82
C LEU A 71 12.00 6.51 15.39
N PRO A 72 11.25 6.94 14.36
CA PRO A 72 11.61 6.79 12.96
C PRO A 72 13.04 7.22 12.63
N SER A 73 13.51 8.34 13.15
CA SER A 73 14.88 8.82 12.92
C SER A 73 15.98 7.85 13.41
N ARG A 74 15.64 6.93 14.32
CA ARG A 74 16.59 5.98 14.90
C ARG A 74 16.49 4.58 14.30
N VAL A 75 15.28 4.18 13.87
CA VAL A 75 15.04 2.79 13.44
C VAL A 75 14.81 2.64 11.94
N LEU A 76 14.43 3.72 11.24
CA LEU A 76 14.20 3.63 9.79
C LEU A 76 15.49 3.78 9.00
N ARG A 77 15.56 3.03 7.94
CA ARG A 77 16.64 3.09 6.96
C ARG A 77 16.16 3.83 5.71
N MET A 78 16.26 5.14 5.72
CA MET A 78 15.88 5.93 4.55
C MET A 78 16.79 5.65 3.34
N PRO A 79 16.26 5.64 2.10
CA PRO A 79 14.86 5.90 1.72
C PRO A 79 13.95 4.66 1.69
N PHE A 80 14.36 3.55 2.32
CA PHE A 80 13.68 2.25 2.25
C PHE A 80 12.47 2.21 3.19
N VAL A 81 11.43 2.95 2.80
CA VAL A 81 10.11 2.97 3.42
C VAL A 81 9.05 2.79 2.34
N ASN A 82 7.83 2.38 2.73
CA ASN A 82 6.75 2.07 1.80
C ASN A 82 7.11 0.96 0.80
N PRO A 83 7.43 -0.25 1.27
CA PRO A 83 7.73 -1.39 0.42
C PRO A 83 6.55 -1.69 -0.50
N GLN A 84 6.82 -1.82 -1.79
CA GLN A 84 5.80 -2.02 -2.82
C GLN A 84 5.84 -3.45 -3.32
N ASN A 85 4.65 -4.04 -3.45
CA ASN A 85 4.44 -5.32 -4.11
C ASN A 85 4.41 -5.16 -5.63
N GLY A 86 4.64 -6.26 -6.33
CA GLY A 86 4.63 -6.30 -7.78
C GLY A 86 6.01 -6.02 -8.40
N PRO A 87 6.06 -5.58 -9.66
CA PRO A 87 4.92 -5.29 -10.54
C PRO A 87 4.08 -6.52 -10.90
N ILE A 88 2.80 -6.29 -11.20
CA ILE A 88 1.89 -7.31 -11.71
C ILE A 88 1.56 -6.94 -13.17
N LEU A 89 1.87 -7.85 -14.08
CA LEU A 89 1.52 -7.68 -15.49
C LEU A 89 0.07 -8.10 -15.72
N VAL A 90 -0.71 -7.25 -16.36
CA VAL A 90 -2.05 -7.60 -16.84
C VAL A 90 -1.97 -7.91 -18.33
N GLU A 91 -2.33 -9.14 -18.71
CA GLU A 91 -2.28 -9.57 -20.11
C GLU A 91 -3.12 -8.67 -21.02
N GLY A 92 -2.54 -8.24 -22.12
CA GLY A 92 -3.21 -7.40 -23.12
C GLY A 92 -3.37 -5.94 -22.75
N ALA A 93 -2.83 -5.50 -21.60
CA ALA A 93 -2.79 -4.09 -21.25
C ALA A 93 -1.51 -3.44 -21.79
N ASP A 94 -1.69 -2.37 -22.54
CA ASP A 94 -0.62 -1.62 -23.18
C ASP A 94 -0.56 -0.16 -22.72
N LYS A 95 0.52 0.50 -23.10
CA LYS A 95 0.70 1.94 -22.82
C LYS A 95 -0.45 2.76 -23.43
N GLY A 96 -1.15 3.49 -22.57
CA GLY A 96 -2.29 4.32 -22.95
C GLY A 96 -3.64 3.70 -22.59
N ASP A 97 -3.66 2.45 -22.20
CA ASP A 97 -4.88 1.82 -21.68
C ASP A 97 -5.24 2.30 -20.28
N VAL A 98 -6.50 2.19 -19.92
CA VAL A 98 -7.02 2.46 -18.58
C VAL A 98 -7.20 1.14 -17.86
N LEU A 99 -6.52 0.98 -16.74
CA LEU A 99 -6.68 -0.17 -15.86
C LEU A 99 -7.65 0.17 -14.72
N ALA A 100 -8.74 -0.59 -14.61
CA ALA A 100 -9.66 -0.52 -13.50
C ALA A 100 -9.33 -1.61 -12.47
N VAL A 101 -9.06 -1.22 -11.23
CA VAL A 101 -8.80 -2.12 -10.11
C VAL A 101 -9.96 -2.02 -9.13
N TYR A 102 -10.61 -3.16 -8.87
CA TYR A 102 -11.66 -3.25 -7.85
C TYR A 102 -11.11 -3.88 -6.58
N ILE A 103 -11.17 -3.16 -5.46
CA ILE A 103 -10.75 -3.66 -4.16
C ILE A 103 -11.95 -4.36 -3.51
N GLU A 104 -11.91 -5.70 -3.47
CA GLU A 104 -13.00 -6.50 -2.90
C GLU A 104 -13.00 -6.45 -1.37
N SER A 105 -11.83 -6.52 -0.75
CA SER A 105 -11.67 -6.46 0.70
C SER A 105 -10.26 -6.04 1.10
N MET A 106 -10.13 -5.50 2.30
CA MET A 106 -8.85 -5.29 2.98
C MET A 106 -8.98 -5.79 4.42
N ALA A 107 -8.00 -6.54 4.88
CA ALA A 107 -7.95 -7.03 6.24
C ALA A 107 -6.59 -6.74 6.86
N PRO A 108 -6.53 -6.27 8.10
CA PRO A 108 -5.29 -6.11 8.83
C PRO A 108 -4.59 -7.46 9.03
N ARG A 109 -3.27 -7.45 9.04
CA ARG A 109 -2.45 -8.65 9.15
C ARG A 109 -2.34 -9.16 10.59
N GLY A 110 -2.45 -10.48 10.76
CA GLY A 110 -2.18 -11.17 12.03
C GLY A 110 -3.35 -11.16 13.02
N PRO A 111 -3.18 -11.89 14.13
CA PRO A 111 -4.27 -12.11 15.09
C PRO A 111 -4.57 -10.90 15.99
N ASN A 112 -3.62 -9.99 16.15
CA ASN A 112 -3.77 -8.77 16.92
C ASN A 112 -3.19 -7.61 16.11
N PRO A 113 -3.88 -7.17 15.06
CA PRO A 113 -3.35 -6.17 14.17
C PRO A 113 -3.23 -4.82 14.86
N ARG A 114 -2.12 -4.13 14.62
CA ARG A 114 -1.88 -2.78 15.13
C ARG A 114 -1.40 -1.87 14.02
N GLY A 115 -2.03 -0.72 13.91
CA GLY A 115 -1.56 0.37 13.08
C GLY A 115 -0.40 1.12 13.72
N THR A 116 0.37 1.80 12.92
CA THR A 116 1.40 2.73 13.36
C THR A 116 1.16 4.09 12.71
N CYS A 117 1.06 5.12 13.53
CA CYS A 117 1.09 6.50 13.09
C CYS A 117 2.36 7.16 13.63
N ALA A 118 3.11 7.82 12.77
CA ALA A 118 4.36 8.45 13.18
C ALA A 118 4.47 9.86 12.59
N MET A 119 4.95 10.79 13.38
CA MET A 119 5.46 12.07 12.91
C MET A 119 6.96 11.91 12.69
N ILE A 120 7.37 12.08 11.44
CA ILE A 120 8.76 11.96 11.04
C ILE A 120 9.30 13.39 10.85
N PRO A 121 10.42 13.76 11.48
CA PRO A 121 10.99 15.09 11.29
C PRO A 121 11.26 15.41 9.85
N GLN A 122 10.98 16.65 9.44
CA GLN A 122 11.16 17.14 8.06
C GLN A 122 10.25 16.48 7.01
N PHE A 123 9.24 15.71 7.43
CA PHE A 123 8.18 15.22 6.55
C PHE A 123 6.93 16.09 6.74
N GLY A 124 6.32 16.50 5.65
CA GLY A 124 5.10 17.30 5.62
C GLY A 124 5.24 18.56 4.76
N ALA A 125 4.14 18.99 4.20
CA ALA A 125 4.11 20.08 3.21
C ALA A 125 4.52 21.44 3.77
N LEU A 126 4.33 21.67 5.06
CA LEU A 126 4.57 22.96 5.72
C LEU A 126 5.78 22.93 6.67
N SER A 127 6.41 21.80 6.86
CA SER A 127 7.59 21.69 7.69
C SER A 127 8.85 21.99 6.88
N GLY A 128 9.86 22.54 7.53
CA GLY A 128 11.14 22.83 6.90
C GLY A 128 11.85 21.58 6.45
N THR A 129 12.26 21.57 5.20
CA THR A 129 13.18 20.58 4.64
C THR A 129 14.38 21.34 4.06
N ASN A 130 15.45 20.62 3.71
CA ASN A 130 16.61 21.24 3.03
C ASN A 130 16.25 21.88 1.68
N LEU A 131 15.07 21.63 1.15
CA LEU A 131 14.61 22.05 -0.17
C LEU A 131 13.45 23.06 -0.12
N THR A 132 12.82 23.26 1.03
CA THR A 132 11.67 24.15 1.18
C THR A 132 11.94 25.21 2.25
N ALA A 133 11.46 26.42 2.00
CA ALA A 133 11.48 27.45 3.03
C ALA A 133 10.71 27.00 4.27
N LEU A 134 11.26 27.28 5.44
CA LEU A 134 10.62 27.01 6.71
C LEU A 134 9.39 27.89 6.86
N LEU A 135 8.21 27.30 6.73
CA LEU A 135 6.95 27.94 7.09
C LEU A 135 6.64 27.72 8.57
N ALA A 136 7.11 26.60 9.13
CA ALA A 136 7.02 26.29 10.54
C ALA A 136 8.18 25.36 10.94
N ASP A 137 8.56 25.40 12.21
CA ASP A 137 9.51 24.42 12.74
C ASP A 137 8.96 23.02 12.67
N SER A 138 9.85 22.03 12.52
CA SER A 138 9.49 20.63 12.56
C SER A 138 8.88 20.28 13.93
N LEU A 139 7.75 19.60 13.90
CA LEU A 139 7.15 19.07 15.12
C LEU A 139 8.04 17.97 15.74
N PRO A 140 7.95 17.74 17.05
CA PRO A 140 8.66 16.64 17.70
C PRO A 140 8.26 15.31 17.06
N GLU A 141 9.23 14.42 16.98
CA GLU A 141 9.02 13.06 16.53
C GLU A 141 8.15 12.29 17.53
N ILE A 142 7.06 11.71 17.04
CA ILE A 142 6.09 10.99 17.89
C ILE A 142 5.66 9.73 17.14
N VAL A 143 5.54 8.63 17.87
CA VAL A 143 4.97 7.37 17.40
C VAL A 143 3.74 7.03 18.23
N ARG A 144 2.69 6.59 17.56
CA ARG A 144 1.48 6.02 18.18
C ARG A 144 1.21 4.65 17.62
N LYS A 145 1.02 3.68 18.48
CA LYS A 145 0.51 2.36 18.12
C LYS A 145 -1.00 2.36 18.32
N ILE A 146 -1.70 1.97 17.28
CA ILE A 146 -3.14 2.10 17.17
C ILE A 146 -3.72 0.70 17.10
N ASP A 147 -4.65 0.37 17.98
CA ASP A 147 -5.35 -0.90 17.95
C ASP A 147 -6.36 -0.91 16.79
N VAL A 148 -6.44 -2.03 16.09
CA VAL A 148 -7.28 -2.22 14.92
C VAL A 148 -8.03 -3.52 15.07
N ASP A 149 -9.33 -3.51 14.81
CA ASP A 149 -10.16 -4.72 14.76
C ASP A 149 -11.16 -4.66 13.59
N GLU A 150 -12.13 -5.56 13.57
CA GLU A 150 -13.15 -5.63 12.52
C GLU A 150 -14.07 -4.40 12.49
N ASP A 151 -14.23 -3.75 13.64
CA ASP A 151 -15.12 -2.58 13.79
C ASP A 151 -14.41 -1.26 13.44
N GLY A 152 -13.07 -1.24 13.46
CA GLY A 152 -12.35 -0.03 13.11
C GLY A 152 -10.97 0.17 13.68
N VAL A 153 -10.58 1.43 13.73
CA VAL A 153 -9.27 1.91 14.17
C VAL A 153 -9.45 2.79 15.41
N TYR A 154 -8.80 2.45 16.50
CA TYR A 154 -8.98 3.14 17.80
C TYR A 154 -7.79 4.06 18.08
N TRP A 155 -7.96 5.33 17.78
CA TRP A 155 -6.93 6.37 17.98
C TRP A 155 -6.62 6.61 19.47
N SER A 156 -7.60 6.50 20.34
CA SER A 156 -7.43 6.60 21.79
C SER A 156 -8.25 5.52 22.48
N LYS A 157 -7.84 5.12 23.69
CA LYS A 157 -8.70 4.27 24.53
C LYS A 157 -10.05 4.98 24.68
N ARG A 158 -11.13 4.25 24.43
CA ARG A 158 -12.46 4.75 24.78
C ARG A 158 -12.45 5.09 26.25
N VAL A 159 -12.72 6.35 26.57
CA VAL A 159 -12.99 6.80 27.93
C VAL A 159 -14.43 6.38 28.27
#